data_2016550cf706b16069d9b87e996e36a1
#
_entry.id   2016550cf706b16069d9b87e996e36a1
#
_cell.length_a   1.000
_cell.length_b   1.000
_cell.length_c   1.000
_cell.angle_alpha   90.00
_cell.angle_beta   90.00
_cell.angle_gamma   90.00
#
_symmetry.space_group_name_H-M   'P 1'
#
loop_
_entity.id
_entity.type
_entity.pdbx_description
1 polymer ?
#
loop_
_entity_poly.entity_id
_entity_poly.type
_entity_poly.pdbx_seq_one_letter_code
_entity_poly.pdbx_strand_id
1 'polypeptide(L)'
;MKIPIAIFASGKGSNAQALIEFSHKEIALFEVKLVVTNKQDAGVRHICHQFGIPCFYWKNNDPGLPGFLIKNNIGLVVLAGYLAKIGDDLLRQYPGKILNIHPALLPAYGGKGMYGMNVHKAVLQAG
;
A
#
# COMPACT_ATOMS: atom_id res chain seq x y z
N MET A 1 19.30 3.47 -0.08
CA MET A 1 18.51 2.24 -0.15
C MET A 1 17.07 2.52 0.19
N LYS A 2 16.16 1.99 -0.57
CA LYS A 2 14.74 2.27 -0.36
C LYS A 2 14.06 1.11 0.36
N ILE A 3 13.05 1.46 1.15
CA ILE A 3 12.28 0.45 1.87
C ILE A 3 11.28 -0.20 0.90
N PRO A 4 11.29 -1.51 0.77
CA PRO A 4 10.33 -2.16 -0.13
C PRO A 4 8.95 -2.20 0.52
N ILE A 5 7.96 -1.64 -0.18
CA ILE A 5 6.61 -1.60 0.36
C ILE A 5 5.65 -2.39 -0.51
N ALA A 6 4.56 -2.83 0.12
CA ALA A 6 3.42 -3.39 -0.57
C ALA A 6 2.27 -2.41 -0.40
N ILE A 7 1.58 -2.09 -1.48
CA ILE A 7 0.41 -1.23 -1.43
C ILE A 7 -0.82 -2.12 -1.49
N PHE A 8 -1.76 -1.90 -0.58
CA PHE A 8 -3.03 -2.62 -0.59
C PHE A 8 -4.09 -1.66 -1.11
N ALA A 9 -4.80 -2.04 -2.15
CA ALA A 9 -5.81 -1.18 -2.76
C ALA A 9 -6.97 -2.00 -3.28
N SER A 10 -8.20 -1.48 -3.13
CA SER A 10 -9.41 -2.19 -3.57
C SER A 10 -10.08 -1.55 -4.78
N GLY A 11 -9.77 -0.33 -5.10
CA GLY A 11 -10.49 0.42 -6.11
C GLY A 11 -9.68 0.78 -7.34
N LYS A 12 -9.87 2.00 -7.82
CA LYS A 12 -9.25 2.43 -9.07
C LYS A 12 -7.75 2.57 -9.01
N GLY A 13 -7.22 2.81 -7.83
CA GLY A 13 -5.78 2.88 -7.71
C GLY A 13 -5.16 4.25 -7.89
N SER A 14 -5.94 5.32 -7.80
CA SER A 14 -5.37 6.65 -7.96
C SER A 14 -4.33 6.96 -6.90
N ASN A 15 -4.58 6.56 -5.65
CA ASN A 15 -3.60 6.78 -4.59
C ASN A 15 -2.39 5.87 -4.78
N ALA A 16 -2.63 4.65 -5.23
CA ALA A 16 -1.52 3.74 -5.52
C ALA A 16 -0.66 4.30 -6.63
N GLN A 17 -1.29 4.88 -7.66
CA GLN A 17 -0.54 5.47 -8.76
C GLN A 17 0.35 6.61 -8.26
N ALA A 18 -0.20 7.47 -7.41
CA ALA A 18 0.57 8.58 -6.88
C ALA A 18 1.80 8.07 -6.11
N LEU A 19 1.63 7.02 -5.33
CA LEU A 19 2.74 6.44 -4.58
C LEU A 19 3.77 5.81 -5.52
N ILE A 20 3.31 5.12 -6.54
CA ILE A 20 4.22 4.50 -7.50
C ILE A 20 5.05 5.58 -8.20
N GLU A 21 4.38 6.64 -8.65
CA GLU A 21 5.07 7.72 -9.33
C GLU A 21 6.09 8.41 -8.42
N PHE A 22 5.69 8.67 -7.18
CA PHE A 22 6.61 9.30 -6.25
C PHE A 22 7.80 8.39 -5.95
N SER A 23 7.58 7.09 -5.87
CA SER A 23 8.64 6.16 -5.52
C SER A 23 9.78 6.15 -6.54
N HIS A 24 9.51 6.65 -7.77
CA HIS A 24 10.55 6.68 -8.78
C HIS A 24 11.48 7.86 -8.61
N LYS A 25 11.17 8.79 -7.71
CA LYS A 25 12.03 9.95 -7.49
C LYS A 25 13.20 9.56 -6.61
N GLU A 26 14.32 10.22 -6.81
CA GLU A 26 15.49 9.92 -6.00
C GLU A 26 15.29 10.17 -4.53
N ILE A 27 14.49 11.18 -4.19
CA ILE A 27 14.29 11.50 -2.79
C ILE A 27 13.35 10.54 -2.08
N ALA A 28 12.68 9.67 -2.82
CA ALA A 28 11.77 8.73 -2.19
C ALA A 28 12.53 7.73 -1.35
N LEU A 29 12.04 7.49 -0.15
CA LEU A 29 12.67 6.55 0.78
C LEU A 29 12.09 5.15 0.66
N PHE A 30 11.20 4.94 -0.29
CA PHE A 30 10.57 3.64 -0.48
C PHE A 30 10.47 3.28 -1.97
N GLU A 31 10.31 2.00 -2.22
CA GLU A 31 10.04 1.52 -3.57
C GLU A 31 8.81 0.65 -3.49
N VAL A 32 7.95 0.71 -4.49
CA VAL A 32 6.75 -0.10 -4.51
C VAL A 32 7.13 -1.44 -5.13
N LYS A 33 7.16 -2.46 -4.31
CA LYS A 33 7.57 -3.77 -4.77
C LYS A 33 6.43 -4.56 -5.37
N LEU A 34 5.25 -4.45 -4.78
CA LEU A 34 4.06 -5.12 -5.27
C LEU A 34 2.81 -4.45 -4.76
N VAL A 35 1.69 -4.78 -5.36
CA VAL A 35 0.38 -4.31 -4.94
C VAL A 35 -0.47 -5.52 -4.64
N VAL A 36 -1.24 -5.45 -3.56
CA VAL A 36 -2.21 -6.48 -3.20
C VAL A 36 -3.60 -5.88 -3.33
N THR A 37 -4.51 -6.60 -3.96
CA THR A 37 -5.89 -6.18 -4.02
C THR A 37 -6.78 -7.33 -3.57
N ASN A 38 -7.90 -7.01 -2.94
CA ASN A 38 -8.86 -8.01 -2.53
C ASN A 38 -10.03 -8.10 -3.51
N LYS A 39 -9.90 -7.45 -4.68
CA LYS A 39 -10.93 -7.52 -5.71
C LYS A 39 -10.30 -7.90 -7.04
N GLN A 40 -10.80 -8.96 -7.63
CA GLN A 40 -10.19 -9.49 -8.84
C GLN A 40 -10.25 -8.54 -10.02
N ASP A 41 -11.26 -7.67 -10.05
CA ASP A 41 -11.42 -6.73 -11.16
C ASP A 41 -11.12 -5.29 -10.77
N ALA A 42 -10.30 -5.08 -9.76
CA ALA A 42 -9.97 -3.74 -9.30
C ALA A 42 -9.24 -2.94 -10.38
N GLY A 43 -9.58 -1.67 -10.48
CA GLY A 43 -8.94 -0.78 -11.46
C GLY A 43 -7.45 -0.60 -11.21
N VAL A 44 -7.00 -0.81 -9.97
CA VAL A 44 -5.58 -0.69 -9.65
C VAL A 44 -4.75 -1.67 -10.47
N ARG A 45 -5.35 -2.75 -10.95
CA ARG A 45 -4.62 -3.71 -11.78
C ARG A 45 -4.11 -3.08 -13.07
N HIS A 46 -4.89 -2.16 -13.64
CA HIS A 46 -4.46 -1.45 -14.84
C HIS A 46 -3.27 -0.56 -14.53
N ILE A 47 -3.30 0.10 -13.38
CA ILE A 47 -2.21 0.96 -12.96
C ILE A 47 -0.94 0.12 -12.81
N CYS A 48 -1.05 -1.01 -12.17
CA CYS A 48 0.10 -1.88 -11.97
C CYS A 48 0.67 -2.36 -13.31
N HIS A 49 -0.21 -2.71 -14.24
CA HIS A 49 0.24 -3.15 -15.55
C HIS A 49 0.99 -2.02 -16.27
N GLN A 50 0.45 -0.82 -16.17
CA GLN A 50 1.03 0.34 -16.82
C GLN A 50 2.43 0.65 -16.31
N PHE A 51 2.65 0.47 -15.01
CA PHE A 51 3.93 0.79 -14.41
C PHE A 51 4.83 -0.42 -14.17
N GLY A 52 4.42 -1.59 -14.62
CA GLY A 52 5.24 -2.79 -14.47
C GLY A 52 5.36 -3.28 -13.03
N ILE A 53 4.35 -3.02 -12.21
CA ILE A 53 4.37 -3.44 -10.81
C ILE A 53 3.56 -4.72 -10.67
N PRO A 54 4.11 -5.76 -10.03
CA PRO A 54 3.33 -6.99 -9.81
C PRO A 54 2.10 -6.71 -8.96
N CYS A 55 0.96 -7.24 -9.38
CA CYS A 55 -0.28 -7.05 -8.67
C CYS A 55 -0.87 -8.42 -8.35
N PHE A 56 -1.16 -8.66 -7.08
CA PHE A 56 -1.66 -9.96 -6.64
C PHE A 56 -3.03 -9.83 -6.00
N TYR A 57 -3.91 -10.75 -6.35
CA TYR A 57 -5.21 -10.83 -5.69
C TYR A 57 -5.06 -11.72 -4.46
N TRP A 58 -5.49 -11.23 -3.32
CA TRP A 58 -5.55 -12.02 -2.10
C TRP A 58 -6.90 -11.81 -1.44
N LYS A 59 -7.54 -12.90 -1.09
CA LYS A 59 -8.80 -12.81 -0.39
C LYS A 59 -8.54 -12.11 0.93
N ASN A 60 -9.52 -11.31 1.36
CA ASN A 60 -9.40 -10.59 2.60
C ASN A 60 -9.12 -11.52 3.77
N ASN A 61 -8.14 -11.17 4.58
CA ASN A 61 -7.75 -11.94 5.75
C ASN A 61 -7.29 -13.37 5.47
N ASP A 62 -6.77 -13.61 4.29
CA ASP A 62 -6.23 -14.93 3.97
C ASP A 62 -5.01 -15.17 4.88
N PRO A 63 -4.97 -16.29 5.58
CA PRO A 63 -3.87 -16.55 6.51
C PRO A 63 -2.51 -16.68 5.84
N GLY A 64 -2.46 -16.90 4.55
CA GLY A 64 -1.19 -16.98 3.84
C GLY A 64 -0.60 -15.64 3.46
N LEU A 65 -1.38 -14.57 3.57
CA LEU A 65 -0.92 -13.27 3.12
C LEU A 65 0.28 -12.72 3.91
N PRO A 66 0.29 -12.77 5.24
CA PRO A 66 1.45 -12.25 5.95
C PRO A 66 2.76 -12.96 5.56
N GLY A 67 2.72 -14.28 5.42
CA GLY A 67 3.91 -15.02 5.00
C GLY A 67 4.35 -14.67 3.60
N PHE A 68 3.39 -14.42 2.71
CA PHE A 68 3.68 -14.01 1.34
C PHE A 68 4.46 -12.68 1.34
N LEU A 69 4.03 -11.74 2.18
CA LEU A 69 4.70 -10.45 2.25
C LEU A 69 6.11 -10.59 2.81
N ILE A 70 6.27 -11.39 3.84
CA ILE A 70 7.59 -11.61 4.43
C ILE A 70 8.50 -12.27 3.39
N LYS A 71 7.99 -13.25 2.68
CA LYS A 71 8.78 -13.95 1.68
C LYS A 71 9.24 -13.00 0.57
N ASN A 72 8.47 -11.96 0.32
CA ASN A 72 8.81 -10.98 -0.70
C ASN A 72 9.60 -9.80 -0.11
N ASN A 73 10.06 -9.94 1.12
CA ASN A 73 10.88 -8.92 1.76
C ASN A 73 10.20 -7.57 1.92
N ILE A 74 8.89 -7.58 2.10
CA ILE A 74 8.16 -6.33 2.28
C ILE A 74 8.48 -5.77 3.66
N GLY A 75 8.91 -4.52 3.72
CA GLY A 75 9.24 -3.86 4.97
C GLY A 75 8.14 -2.99 5.54
N LEU A 76 7.15 -2.62 4.70
CA LEU A 76 6.09 -1.72 5.13
C LEU A 76 4.87 -1.98 4.27
N VAL A 77 3.69 -1.97 4.89
CA VAL A 77 2.41 -2.12 4.19
C VAL A 77 1.72 -0.78 4.17
N VAL A 78 1.27 -0.34 3.00
CA VAL A 78 0.57 0.93 2.87
C VAL A 78 -0.84 0.67 2.34
N LEU A 79 -1.84 1.08 3.11
CA LEU A 79 -3.23 0.92 2.71
C LEU A 79 -3.65 2.15 1.93
N ALA A 80 -3.92 1.98 0.65
CA ALA A 80 -4.27 3.08 -0.23
C ALA A 80 -5.65 2.81 -0.84
N GLY A 81 -6.67 3.07 -0.07
CA GLY A 81 -8.03 2.79 -0.51
C GLY A 81 -8.38 1.32 -0.41
N TYR A 82 -7.86 0.66 0.60
CA TYR A 82 -8.17 -0.75 0.81
C TYR A 82 -9.46 -0.85 1.62
N LEU A 83 -10.46 -1.52 1.04
CA LEU A 83 -11.81 -1.54 1.63
C LEU A 83 -12.07 -2.76 2.51
N ALA A 84 -11.10 -3.19 3.21
CA ALA A 84 -11.27 -4.33 4.10
C ALA A 84 -10.55 -4.07 5.41
N LYS A 85 -11.04 -4.70 6.46
CA LYS A 85 -10.41 -4.55 7.75
C LYS A 85 -9.17 -5.42 7.80
N ILE A 86 -8.10 -4.90 8.34
CA ILE A 86 -6.86 -5.65 8.49
C ILE A 86 -7.00 -6.62 9.66
N GLY A 87 -6.68 -7.85 9.41
CA GLY A 87 -6.80 -8.88 10.43
C GLY A 87 -5.61 -8.92 11.38
N ASP A 88 -5.80 -9.64 12.47
CA ASP A 88 -4.79 -9.70 13.52
C ASP A 88 -3.47 -10.33 13.07
N ASP A 89 -3.54 -11.30 12.18
CA ASP A 89 -2.31 -11.96 11.73
C ASP A 89 -1.39 -10.97 11.03
N LEU A 90 -1.95 -10.10 10.19
CA LEU A 90 -1.14 -9.13 9.49
C LEU A 90 -0.60 -8.09 10.47
N LEU A 91 -1.46 -7.66 11.40
CA LEU A 91 -1.04 -6.68 12.39
C LEU A 91 0.10 -7.21 13.26
N ARG A 92 0.04 -8.49 13.62
CA ARG A 92 1.11 -9.07 14.42
C ARG A 92 2.40 -9.21 13.64
N GLN A 93 2.30 -9.47 12.34
CA GLN A 93 3.49 -9.68 11.53
C GLN A 93 4.17 -8.36 11.17
N TYR A 94 3.40 -7.27 11.12
CA TYR A 94 3.92 -5.96 10.75
C TYR A 94 3.61 -4.91 11.81
N PRO A 95 4.04 -5.13 13.06
CA PRO A 95 3.72 -4.18 14.12
C PRO A 95 4.38 -2.83 13.86
N GLY A 96 3.58 -1.77 13.88
CA GLY A 96 4.08 -0.44 13.61
C GLY A 96 4.48 -0.21 12.16
N LYS A 97 4.13 -1.13 11.27
CA LYS A 97 4.56 -1.03 9.88
C LYS A 97 3.40 -1.12 8.89
N ILE A 98 2.22 -0.73 9.31
CA ILE A 98 1.06 -0.65 8.42
C ILE A 98 0.57 0.78 8.48
N LEU A 99 0.63 1.47 7.35
CA LEU A 99 0.23 2.86 7.26
C LEU A 99 -1.02 3.00 6.43
N ASN A 100 -1.89 3.92 6.81
CA ASN A 100 -3.12 4.15 6.08
C ASN A 100 -3.08 5.55 5.48
N ILE A 101 -3.33 5.65 4.17
CA ILE A 101 -3.36 6.92 3.50
C ILE A 101 -4.80 7.39 3.42
N HIS A 102 -5.06 8.60 3.89
CA HIS A 102 -6.39 9.16 3.81
C HIS A 102 -6.52 9.97 2.55
N PRO A 103 -7.24 9.45 1.57
CA PRO A 103 -7.33 10.13 0.27
C PRO A 103 -7.84 11.55 0.37
N ALA A 104 -8.71 11.79 1.34
CA ALA A 104 -9.30 13.13 1.50
C ALA A 104 -8.25 14.19 1.78
N LEU A 105 -7.11 13.79 2.32
CA LEU A 105 -6.08 14.74 2.64
C LEU A 105 -5.13 14.98 1.48
N LEU A 106 -5.07 14.07 0.54
CA LEU A 106 -4.13 14.18 -0.55
C LEU A 106 -4.31 15.45 -1.38
N PRO A 107 -5.50 15.80 -1.78
CA PRO A 107 -5.66 17.02 -2.56
C PRO A 107 -5.29 18.26 -1.77
N ALA A 108 -5.54 18.27 -0.48
CA ALA A 108 -5.23 19.42 0.34
C ALA A 108 -3.74 19.67 0.41
N TYR A 109 -2.98 18.61 0.34
CA TYR A 109 -1.55 18.74 0.42
C TYR A 109 -0.91 18.41 -0.91
N GLY A 110 -1.72 18.29 -1.93
CA GLY A 110 -1.25 17.78 -3.20
C GLY A 110 -0.12 18.54 -3.78
N GLY A 111 -0.16 19.83 -3.60
CA GLY A 111 0.93 20.58 -4.13
C GLY A 111 2.21 20.20 -3.48
N LYS A 112 2.10 19.78 -2.29
CA LYS A 112 3.27 19.46 -1.57
C LYS A 112 3.48 18.05 -1.64
N GLY A 113 2.75 17.49 -2.43
CA GLY A 113 2.99 16.20 -2.78
C GLY A 113 3.12 15.17 -1.76
N MET A 114 4.02 15.25 -1.20
CA MET A 114 4.37 14.26 -0.53
C MET A 114 3.94 14.06 0.64
N TYR A 115 3.39 14.79 0.83
CA TYR A 115 2.94 14.86 2.01
C TYR A 115 1.93 14.04 2.13
N GLY A 116 1.56 13.67 1.08
CA GLY A 116 0.63 12.74 1.09
C GLY A 116 1.05 11.71 2.01
N MET A 117 2.24 11.85 2.27
CA MET A 117 2.72 10.98 3.12
C MET A 117 2.16 11.10 4.39
N ASN A 118 1.24 11.85 4.51
CA ASN A 118 0.55 11.95 5.68
C ASN A 118 -0.12 10.66 5.83
N VAL A 119 0.61 9.73 6.11
CA VAL A 119 0.13 8.51 6.41
C VAL A 119 -0.30 8.49 7.81
N HIS A 120 -1.35 7.85 8.09
CA HIS A 120 -1.84 7.81 9.40
C HIS A 120 -1.32 6.61 10.09
N LYS A 121 -0.69 6.86 11.19
CA LYS A 121 -0.21 5.76 11.98
C LYS A 121 -1.33 5.20 12.79
N ALA A 122 -2.47 5.84 12.73
CA ALA A 122 -3.58 5.37 13.52
C ALA A 122 -3.86 3.90 13.33
N VAL A 123 -3.68 3.48 12.09
CA VAL A 123 -3.92 2.08 11.82
C VAL A 123 -2.96 1.22 12.59
N LEU A 124 -1.80 1.76 12.82
CA LEU A 124 -0.77 1.00 13.47
C LEU A 124 -1.13 0.78 14.90
N GLN A 125 -1.71 1.77 15.52
CA GLN A 125 -2.00 1.62 16.89
C GLN A 125 -3.25 0.85 17.04
N ALA A 126 -4.13 0.95 16.10
CA ALA A 126 -5.36 0.20 16.18
C ALA A 126 -5.04 -1.28 16.18
N GLY A 127 -3.87 -1.59 15.77
CA GLY A 127 -3.43 -2.95 15.83
C GLY A 127 -3.10 -3.35 17.25
#